data_22d854fd34ad06af0a009364eb6ce456
#
_entry.id   22d854fd34ad06af0a009364eb6ce456
#
_cell.length_a   1.000
_cell.length_b   1.000
_cell.length_c   1.000
_cell.angle_alpha   90.00
_cell.angle_beta   90.00
_cell.angle_gamma   90.00
#
_symmetry.space_group_name_H-M   'P 1'
#
loop_
_entity.id
_entity.type
_entity.pdbx_description
1 polymer ?
#
loop_
_entity_poly.entity_id
_entity_poly.type
_entity_poly.pdbx_seq_one_letter_code
_entity_poly.pdbx_strand_id
1 'polypeptide(L)'
;IEKTLNAWKTKKKLRQKFINLTLKVFWVLCKIMNLVIVESPAKAKTINKYLGSNYTVLASYGHIRDLPSKNGSVDPENKFKMIWEVDSFSKKYLKEITEVAKDSSKIILATDPDREGEAIAWHVKEFLNEKKLLKDKQVERVVFNEITKKAVTNGIENPRKIEPQLVDAYMARRALDYLVGFNISPILWTKLPGSKSAGRVQSVALRLLTEREHEIENFNPEEFWKLFVDFKNKDENIINTYPFQINNKKIEKFSFKTKNDINNIVNDIKKKDYEITDITSKVYTRNPSGPFTTSTLQQSSSSKLGFGASRTMQIAQRLYQGIDIEGETIGLITYMRTDGTNISKDAISEFRSYVEKNYGKNYLPDQSLNYSGKKAKNAQEAHEAIRPTDIERNPESLKKYLSSDQFKLYNLI
;
A
#
# COMPACT_ATOMS: atom_id res chain seq x y z
N ILE A 1 -18.02 76.45 22.68
CA ILE A 1 -17.41 75.84 21.47
C ILE A 1 -16.26 74.92 21.83
N GLU A 2 -15.35 75.30 22.75
CA GLU A 2 -14.17 74.48 23.09
C GLU A 2 -14.49 73.18 23.83
N LYS A 3 -15.46 73.15 24.71
CA LYS A 3 -15.95 71.96 25.42
C LYS A 3 -16.59 70.94 24.44
N THR A 4 -17.29 71.38 23.42
CA THR A 4 -17.89 70.53 22.40
C THR A 4 -16.82 69.93 21.46
N LEU A 5 -15.78 70.70 21.15
CA LEU A 5 -14.68 70.24 20.31
C LEU A 5 -13.82 69.16 21.02
N ASN A 6 -13.59 69.31 22.30
CA ASN A 6 -12.87 68.34 23.11
C ASN A 6 -13.67 67.03 23.32
N ALA A 7 -14.99 67.11 23.52
CA ALA A 7 -15.85 65.93 23.58
C ALA A 7 -15.88 65.19 22.25
N TRP A 8 -15.87 65.90 21.10
CA TRP A 8 -15.82 65.31 19.76
C TRP A 8 -14.45 64.60 19.49
N LYS A 9 -13.36 65.25 19.85
CA LYS A 9 -12.00 64.66 19.74
C LYS A 9 -11.86 63.39 20.60
N THR A 10 -12.39 63.36 21.80
CA THR A 10 -12.40 62.20 22.67
C THR A 10 -13.25 61.07 22.14
N LYS A 11 -14.45 61.35 21.58
CA LYS A 11 -15.31 60.39 20.93
C LYS A 11 -14.65 59.76 19.67
N LYS A 12 -13.92 60.56 18.88
CA LYS A 12 -13.17 60.12 17.71
C LYS A 12 -12.02 59.20 18.08
N LYS A 13 -11.31 59.51 19.17
CA LYS A 13 -10.20 58.72 19.70
C LYS A 13 -10.68 57.37 20.26
N LEU A 14 -11.82 57.36 20.94
CA LEU A 14 -12.44 56.13 21.47
C LEU A 14 -12.96 55.22 20.31
N ARG A 15 -13.57 55.85 19.27
CA ARG A 15 -14.06 55.10 18.08
C ARG A 15 -12.87 54.45 17.34
N GLN A 16 -11.74 55.15 17.20
CA GLN A 16 -10.52 54.59 16.58
C GLN A 16 -9.89 53.48 17.40
N LYS A 17 -9.89 53.63 18.74
CA LYS A 17 -9.43 52.54 19.64
C LYS A 17 -10.35 51.29 19.54
N PHE A 18 -11.66 51.50 19.42
CA PHE A 18 -12.62 50.40 19.28
C PHE A 18 -12.46 49.69 17.92
N ILE A 19 -12.27 50.43 16.84
CA ILE A 19 -12.00 49.89 15.48
C ILE A 19 -10.68 49.10 15.50
N ASN A 20 -9.64 49.63 16.10
CA ASN A 20 -8.36 48.93 16.21
C ASN A 20 -8.42 47.71 17.10
N LEU A 21 -9.25 47.72 18.14
CA LEU A 21 -9.48 46.54 19.01
C LEU A 21 -10.32 45.46 18.28
N THR A 22 -11.40 45.85 17.58
CA THR A 22 -12.19 44.95 16.74
C THR A 22 -11.38 44.38 15.58
N LEU A 23 -10.55 45.16 14.94
CA LEU A 23 -9.61 44.68 13.90
C LEU A 23 -8.58 43.71 14.49
N LYS A 24 -8.03 43.99 15.68
CA LYS A 24 -7.13 43.07 16.39
C LYS A 24 -7.83 41.77 16.78
N VAL A 25 -9.04 41.83 17.32
CA VAL A 25 -9.84 40.65 17.69
C VAL A 25 -10.24 39.86 16.43
N PHE A 26 -10.63 40.54 15.35
CA PHE A 26 -10.90 39.92 14.06
C PHE A 26 -9.63 39.27 13.46
N TRP A 27 -8.47 39.95 13.56
CA TRP A 27 -7.16 39.42 13.16
C TRP A 27 -6.73 38.21 14.00
N VAL A 28 -7.00 38.22 15.31
CA VAL A 28 -6.75 37.08 16.21
C VAL A 28 -7.70 35.93 15.92
N LEU A 29 -8.98 36.19 15.64
CA LEU A 29 -9.97 35.17 15.26
C LEU A 29 -9.71 34.61 13.85
N CYS A 30 -9.22 35.43 12.90
CA CYS A 30 -8.74 34.94 11.60
C CYS A 30 -7.42 34.14 11.68
N LYS A 31 -6.71 34.17 12.81
CA LYS A 31 -5.40 33.56 13.01
C LYS A 31 -5.40 32.11 13.49
N ILE A 32 -6.59 31.52 13.65
CA ILE A 32 -6.71 30.10 14.04
C ILE A 32 -6.92 29.26 12.77
N MET A 33 -5.98 29.33 11.84
CA MET A 33 -5.95 28.35 10.75
C MET A 33 -4.98 27.23 11.12
N ASN A 34 -5.44 26.01 10.96
CA ASN A 34 -4.61 24.81 11.11
C ASN A 34 -4.04 24.42 9.74
N LEU A 35 -2.75 24.24 9.64
CA LEU A 35 -2.11 23.75 8.42
C LEU A 35 -2.02 22.23 8.45
N VAL A 36 -2.61 21.58 7.47
CA VAL A 36 -2.48 20.14 7.25
C VAL A 36 -1.58 19.89 6.05
N ILE A 37 -0.56 19.07 6.22
CA ILE A 37 0.40 18.77 5.16
C ILE A 37 0.30 17.29 4.80
N VAL A 38 0.05 17.01 3.53
CA VAL A 38 -0.05 15.67 2.93
C VAL A 38 0.99 15.52 1.82
N GLU A 39 1.22 14.30 1.32
CA GLU A 39 2.22 14.06 0.28
C GLU A 39 1.74 14.34 -1.14
N SER A 40 0.40 14.27 -1.40
CA SER A 40 -0.12 14.41 -2.77
C SER A 40 -1.25 15.43 -2.92
N PRO A 41 -1.34 16.12 -4.07
CA PRO A 41 -2.40 17.11 -4.32
C PRO A 41 -3.81 16.47 -4.39
N ALA A 42 -3.92 15.22 -4.84
CA ALA A 42 -5.19 14.51 -4.85
C ALA A 42 -5.72 14.32 -3.42
N LYS A 43 -4.84 13.88 -2.51
CA LYS A 43 -5.16 13.72 -1.09
C LYS A 43 -5.49 15.05 -0.43
N ALA A 44 -4.74 16.12 -0.78
CA ALA A 44 -5.04 17.46 -0.28
C ALA A 44 -6.44 17.91 -0.66
N LYS A 45 -6.84 17.74 -1.92
CA LYS A 45 -8.18 18.09 -2.43
C LYS A 45 -9.29 17.35 -1.67
N THR A 46 -9.11 16.05 -1.44
CA THR A 46 -10.08 15.21 -0.73
C THR A 46 -10.22 15.62 0.73
N ILE A 47 -9.10 15.72 1.44
CA ILE A 47 -9.09 16.02 2.89
C ILE A 47 -9.59 17.44 3.16
N ASN A 48 -9.26 18.42 2.30
CA ASN A 48 -9.71 19.77 2.46
C ASN A 48 -11.25 19.89 2.44
N LYS A 49 -11.92 19.07 1.60
CA LYS A 49 -13.39 19.01 1.57
C LYS A 49 -13.98 18.46 2.88
N TYR A 50 -13.28 17.55 3.55
CA TYR A 50 -13.75 16.93 4.78
C TYR A 50 -13.57 17.80 6.03
N LEU A 51 -12.51 18.60 6.08
CA LEU A 51 -12.10 19.36 7.27
C LEU A 51 -12.72 20.75 7.38
N GLY A 52 -13.21 21.33 6.25
CA GLY A 52 -13.85 22.64 6.25
C GLY A 52 -12.88 23.83 6.39
N SER A 53 -13.43 25.03 6.62
CA SER A 53 -12.72 26.32 6.50
C SER A 53 -11.67 26.59 7.56
N ASN A 54 -11.66 25.86 8.68
CA ASN A 54 -10.66 26.06 9.77
C ASN A 54 -9.32 25.41 9.45
N TYR A 55 -9.20 24.72 8.33
CA TYR A 55 -8.01 23.99 7.91
C TYR A 55 -7.60 24.42 6.52
N THR A 56 -6.29 24.58 6.32
CA THR A 56 -5.68 24.70 4.99
C THR A 56 -4.89 23.44 4.74
N VAL A 57 -5.23 22.70 3.70
CA VAL A 57 -4.55 21.45 3.35
C VAL A 57 -3.63 21.68 2.16
N LEU A 58 -2.33 21.46 2.34
CA LEU A 58 -1.31 21.60 1.31
C LEU A 58 -0.58 20.29 1.06
N ALA A 59 -0.08 20.12 -0.16
CA ALA A 59 0.70 18.96 -0.54
C ALA A 59 2.19 19.27 -0.61
N SER A 60 3.03 18.36 -0.10
CA SER A 60 4.50 18.41 -0.26
C SER A 60 4.97 17.92 -1.62
N TYR A 61 4.12 17.20 -2.37
CA TYR A 61 4.44 16.52 -3.64
C TYR A 61 5.54 15.46 -3.49
N GLY A 62 5.49 14.70 -2.40
CA GLY A 62 6.45 13.65 -2.06
C GLY A 62 7.56 14.14 -1.14
N HIS A 63 8.75 13.56 -1.30
CA HIS A 63 9.93 13.97 -0.52
C HIS A 63 10.39 15.36 -0.90
N ILE A 64 10.64 16.18 0.11
CA ILE A 64 11.10 17.58 -0.06
C ILE A 64 12.61 17.73 -0.04
N ARG A 65 13.33 16.70 0.46
CA ARG A 65 14.78 16.63 0.56
C ARG A 65 15.26 15.27 0.09
N ASP A 66 16.42 15.23 -0.50
CA ASP A 66 17.12 13.99 -0.83
C ASP A 66 18.64 14.16 -0.62
N LEU A 67 19.35 13.02 -0.66
CA LEU A 67 20.81 13.00 -0.64
C LEU A 67 21.33 13.49 -2.00
N PRO A 68 22.25 14.47 -2.04
CA PRO A 68 22.88 14.89 -3.27
C PRO A 68 23.53 13.72 -4.00
N SER A 69 23.43 13.71 -5.34
CA SER A 69 24.06 12.71 -6.18
C SER A 69 25.58 12.95 -6.35
N LYS A 70 26.28 13.12 -5.24
CA LYS A 70 27.74 13.32 -5.18
C LYS A 70 28.34 12.43 -4.09
N ASN A 71 29.62 12.09 -4.23
CA ASN A 71 30.32 11.32 -3.22
C ASN A 71 30.38 12.07 -1.87
N GLY A 72 30.28 11.32 -0.76
CA GLY A 72 30.35 11.89 0.60
C GLY A 72 29.02 12.41 1.15
N SER A 73 27.88 12.21 0.47
CA SER A 73 26.57 12.59 1.02
C SER A 73 26.12 11.73 2.20
N VAL A 74 26.71 10.56 2.38
CA VAL A 74 26.65 9.74 3.58
C VAL A 74 28.07 9.48 4.05
N ASP A 75 28.35 9.78 5.31
CA ASP A 75 29.67 9.64 5.94
C ASP A 75 29.68 8.44 6.92
N PRO A 76 30.17 7.24 6.51
CA PRO A 76 30.21 6.05 7.37
C PRO A 76 31.08 6.24 8.62
N GLU A 77 32.18 7.01 8.54
CA GLU A 77 33.12 7.21 9.63
C GLU A 77 32.53 8.14 10.72
N ASN A 78 31.52 8.95 10.36
CA ASN A 78 30.86 9.87 11.27
C ASN A 78 29.42 9.41 11.55
N LYS A 79 29.22 8.18 12.03
CA LYS A 79 27.94 7.58 12.40
C LYS A 79 26.88 7.70 11.28
N PHE A 80 27.30 7.51 10.04
CA PHE A 80 26.44 7.62 8.86
C PHE A 80 25.73 8.97 8.74
N LYS A 81 26.38 10.05 9.14
CA LYS A 81 25.84 11.40 8.99
C LYS A 81 25.49 11.65 7.51
N MET A 82 24.28 12.18 7.30
CA MET A 82 23.73 12.43 5.97
C MET A 82 23.64 13.92 5.70
N ILE A 83 23.93 14.31 4.45
CA ILE A 83 23.76 15.67 3.94
C ILE A 83 22.45 15.69 3.15
N TRP A 84 21.52 16.53 3.57
CA TRP A 84 20.22 16.68 2.92
C TRP A 84 20.15 17.98 2.13
N GLU A 85 19.73 17.89 0.88
CA GLU A 85 19.47 19.05 0.04
C GLU A 85 17.99 19.10 -0.34
N VAL A 86 17.43 20.32 -0.39
CA VAL A 86 16.06 20.53 -0.85
C VAL A 86 16.01 20.34 -2.36
N ASP A 87 15.15 19.43 -2.82
CA ASP A 87 14.93 19.22 -4.24
C ASP A 87 14.41 20.49 -4.93
N SER A 88 14.94 20.76 -6.12
CA SER A 88 14.61 21.97 -6.88
C SER A 88 13.12 22.06 -7.22
N PHE A 89 12.49 20.94 -7.51
CA PHE A 89 11.05 20.84 -7.79
C PHE A 89 10.20 21.15 -6.56
N SER A 90 10.66 20.76 -5.36
CA SER A 90 9.94 20.95 -4.11
C SER A 90 9.99 22.41 -3.60
N LYS A 91 10.94 23.24 -4.06
CA LYS A 91 11.10 24.63 -3.59
C LYS A 91 9.84 25.48 -3.70
N LYS A 92 9.08 25.32 -4.78
CA LYS A 92 7.84 26.06 -5.01
C LYS A 92 6.79 25.73 -3.93
N TYR A 93 6.61 24.45 -3.65
CA TYR A 93 5.61 23.97 -2.68
C TYR A 93 6.02 24.27 -1.24
N LEU A 94 7.32 24.16 -0.96
CA LEU A 94 7.88 24.58 0.34
C LEU A 94 7.70 26.07 0.61
N LYS A 95 7.73 26.91 -0.42
CA LYS A 95 7.43 28.34 -0.27
C LYS A 95 5.97 28.53 0.16
N GLU A 96 5.04 27.88 -0.49
CA GLU A 96 3.60 27.94 -0.14
C GLU A 96 3.35 27.42 1.28
N ILE A 97 3.91 26.23 1.62
CA ILE A 97 3.85 25.68 2.98
C ILE A 97 4.43 26.67 4.01
N THR A 98 5.57 27.31 3.70
CA THR A 98 6.21 28.28 4.57
C THR A 98 5.33 29.50 4.84
N GLU A 99 4.68 30.05 3.80
CA GLU A 99 3.81 31.22 3.95
C GLU A 99 2.61 30.88 4.83
N VAL A 100 1.92 29.79 4.57
CA VAL A 100 0.75 29.36 5.38
C VAL A 100 1.18 28.99 6.80
N ALA A 101 2.34 28.34 6.96
CA ALA A 101 2.87 27.97 8.28
C ALA A 101 3.14 29.17 9.18
N LYS A 102 3.49 30.34 8.63
CA LYS A 102 3.72 31.58 9.44
C LYS A 102 2.47 31.96 10.23
N ASP A 103 1.31 31.86 9.59
CA ASP A 103 0.03 32.33 10.13
C ASP A 103 -0.79 31.22 10.83
N SER A 104 -0.33 29.97 10.75
CA SER A 104 -0.98 28.83 11.39
C SER A 104 -0.63 28.71 12.85
N SER A 105 -1.59 28.32 13.69
CA SER A 105 -1.38 28.02 15.11
C SER A 105 -0.93 26.59 15.35
N LYS A 106 -1.38 25.66 14.47
CA LYS A 106 -1.13 24.23 14.56
C LYS A 106 -0.72 23.70 13.18
N ILE A 107 0.25 22.81 13.16
CA ILE A 107 0.74 22.13 11.97
C ILE A 107 0.49 20.62 12.14
N ILE A 108 -0.24 20.05 11.21
CA ILE A 108 -0.63 18.65 11.21
C ILE A 108 0.01 17.95 10.01
N LEU A 109 0.85 16.97 10.29
CA LEU A 109 1.55 16.19 9.29
C LEU A 109 0.74 14.92 9.01
N ALA A 110 -0.01 14.91 7.90
CA ALA A 110 -1.00 13.87 7.56
C ALA A 110 -0.58 13.06 6.31
N THR A 111 0.70 12.74 6.22
CA THR A 111 1.29 11.90 5.19
C THR A 111 0.93 10.42 5.41
N ASP A 112 1.21 9.55 4.43
CA ASP A 112 0.87 8.12 4.49
C ASP A 112 1.38 7.43 5.76
N PRO A 113 0.77 6.32 6.18
CA PRO A 113 1.10 5.66 7.45
C PRO A 113 2.41 4.84 7.40
N ASP A 114 3.07 4.73 6.25
CA ASP A 114 4.32 3.98 6.10
C ASP A 114 5.57 4.80 6.47
N ARG A 115 6.75 4.14 6.44
CA ARG A 115 8.04 4.79 6.73
C ARG A 115 8.40 5.93 5.78
N GLU A 116 7.93 5.88 4.53
CA GLU A 116 8.14 6.93 3.55
C GLU A 116 7.34 8.18 3.96
N GLY A 117 6.06 8.00 4.34
CA GLY A 117 5.23 9.08 4.85
C GLY A 117 5.75 9.65 6.17
N GLU A 118 6.30 8.80 7.06
CA GLU A 118 6.90 9.26 8.31
C GLU A 118 8.14 10.10 8.06
N ALA A 119 8.97 9.71 7.08
CA ALA A 119 10.15 10.48 6.68
C ALA A 119 9.77 11.82 6.03
N ILE A 120 8.74 11.85 5.18
CA ILE A 120 8.22 13.10 4.61
C ILE A 120 7.78 14.04 5.75
N ALA A 121 7.01 13.54 6.71
CA ALA A 121 6.58 14.31 7.89
C ALA A 121 7.76 14.86 8.66
N TRP A 122 8.78 14.03 8.91
CA TRP A 122 10.00 14.45 9.61
C TRP A 122 10.77 15.51 8.83
N HIS A 123 10.99 15.33 7.53
CA HIS A 123 11.70 16.31 6.69
C HIS A 123 10.97 17.66 6.64
N VAL A 124 9.63 17.65 6.54
CA VAL A 124 8.83 18.89 6.60
C VAL A 124 9.00 19.58 7.94
N LYS A 125 8.92 18.84 9.05
CA LYS A 125 9.12 19.37 10.39
C LYS A 125 10.50 20.00 10.55
N GLU A 126 11.56 19.28 10.15
CA GLU A 126 12.95 19.77 10.24
C GLU A 126 13.14 21.04 9.38
N PHE A 127 12.60 21.03 8.15
CA PHE A 127 12.68 22.22 7.28
C PHE A 127 12.00 23.45 7.91
N LEU A 128 10.82 23.29 8.48
CA LEU A 128 10.11 24.38 9.15
C LEU A 128 10.83 24.82 10.43
N ASN A 129 11.46 23.89 11.15
CA ASN A 129 12.29 24.19 12.34
C ASN A 129 13.53 25.00 11.97
N GLU A 130 14.26 24.64 10.92
CA GLU A 130 15.38 25.41 10.39
C GLU A 130 15.01 26.86 10.01
N LYS A 131 13.76 27.02 9.51
CA LYS A 131 13.19 28.36 9.23
C LYS A 131 12.67 29.09 10.46
N LYS A 132 12.78 28.47 11.65
CA LYS A 132 12.31 29.01 12.95
C LYS A 132 10.79 29.29 12.97
N LEU A 133 10.02 28.51 12.22
CA LEU A 133 8.56 28.66 12.08
C LEU A 133 7.76 27.83 13.08
N LEU A 134 8.41 26.96 13.86
CA LEU A 134 7.73 26.06 14.80
C LEU A 134 7.69 26.61 16.23
N LYS A 135 8.28 27.78 16.49
CA LYS A 135 8.26 28.40 17.83
C LYS A 135 6.80 28.67 18.23
N ASP A 136 6.42 28.20 19.41
CA ASP A 136 5.07 28.35 19.97
C ASP A 136 3.93 27.72 19.16
N LYS A 137 4.24 26.72 18.30
CA LYS A 137 3.25 25.98 17.51
C LYS A 137 3.18 24.51 17.89
N GLN A 138 1.98 23.97 17.91
CA GLN A 138 1.76 22.53 18.01
C GLN A 138 2.08 21.87 16.67
N VAL A 139 2.92 20.83 16.70
CA VAL A 139 3.22 19.99 15.54
C VAL A 139 2.78 18.58 15.86
N GLU A 140 1.81 18.09 15.11
CA GLU A 140 1.19 16.79 15.32
C GLU A 140 1.30 15.92 14.08
N ARG A 141 1.38 14.61 14.29
CA ARG A 141 1.35 13.59 13.26
C ARG A 141 -0.01 12.91 13.26
N VAL A 142 -0.64 12.81 12.10
CA VAL A 142 -1.92 12.13 11.91
C VAL A 142 -1.74 11.03 10.86
N VAL A 143 -2.28 9.85 11.14
CA VAL A 143 -2.28 8.71 10.21
C VAL A 143 -3.70 8.18 10.08
N PHE A 144 -4.02 7.72 8.88
CA PHE A 144 -5.28 7.03 8.60
C PHE A 144 -5.05 6.00 7.48
N ASN A 145 -5.70 4.85 7.62
CA ASN A 145 -5.56 3.74 6.69
C ASN A 145 -6.49 3.86 5.46
N GLU A 146 -7.46 4.77 5.53
CA GLU A 146 -8.42 5.06 4.46
C GLU A 146 -8.73 6.54 4.38
N ILE A 147 -9.05 7.06 3.20
CA ILE A 147 -9.39 8.47 3.00
C ILE A 147 -10.92 8.60 2.92
N THR A 148 -11.54 8.41 4.07
CA THR A 148 -12.97 8.67 4.31
C THR A 148 -13.15 9.82 5.30
N LYS A 149 -14.31 10.48 5.26
CA LYS A 149 -14.59 11.58 6.20
C LYS A 149 -14.45 11.13 7.66
N LYS A 150 -15.00 9.94 8.00
CA LYS A 150 -14.93 9.35 9.35
C LYS A 150 -13.47 9.13 9.78
N ALA A 151 -12.64 8.48 8.94
CA ALA A 151 -11.26 8.17 9.26
C ALA A 151 -10.40 9.44 9.39
N VAL A 152 -10.58 10.40 8.49
CA VAL A 152 -9.84 11.68 8.53
C VAL A 152 -10.20 12.48 9.78
N THR A 153 -11.50 12.63 10.10
CA THR A 153 -11.93 13.36 11.30
C THR A 153 -11.40 12.70 12.56
N ASN A 154 -11.57 11.39 12.68
CA ASN A 154 -11.06 10.63 13.82
C ASN A 154 -9.53 10.73 13.97
N GLY A 155 -8.79 10.71 12.85
CA GLY A 155 -7.34 10.89 12.86
C GLY A 155 -6.92 12.28 13.36
N ILE A 156 -7.63 13.33 12.96
CA ILE A 156 -7.37 14.71 13.44
C ILE A 156 -7.66 14.86 14.93
N GLU A 157 -8.67 14.15 15.45
CA GLU A 157 -9.02 14.17 16.87
C GLU A 157 -8.06 13.34 17.72
N ASN A 158 -7.40 12.34 17.15
CA ASN A 158 -6.47 11.44 17.82
C ASN A 158 -5.05 11.50 17.22
N PRO A 159 -4.36 12.65 17.31
CA PRO A 159 -3.03 12.81 16.76
C PRO A 159 -1.98 12.05 17.58
N ARG A 160 -0.87 11.69 16.94
CA ARG A 160 0.32 11.13 17.59
C ARG A 160 1.56 12.00 17.39
N LYS A 161 2.68 11.58 17.92
CA LYS A 161 4.00 12.14 17.55
C LYS A 161 4.58 11.40 16.36
N ILE A 162 5.55 12.05 15.68
CA ILE A 162 6.39 11.36 14.69
C ILE A 162 7.11 10.22 15.41
N GLU A 163 7.15 9.05 14.78
CA GLU A 163 7.79 7.87 15.33
C GLU A 163 9.26 7.77 14.89
N PRO A 164 10.22 7.96 15.84
CA PRO A 164 11.62 8.00 15.48
C PRO A 164 12.11 6.70 14.84
N GLN A 165 11.61 5.56 15.28
CA GLN A 165 12.03 4.25 14.74
C GLN A 165 11.71 4.09 13.25
N LEU A 166 10.57 4.59 12.78
CA LEU A 166 10.22 4.59 11.35
C LEU A 166 11.09 5.54 10.55
N VAL A 167 11.39 6.71 11.13
CA VAL A 167 12.33 7.68 10.52
C VAL A 167 13.71 7.05 10.39
N ASP A 168 14.23 6.43 11.45
CA ASP A 168 15.54 5.76 11.46
C ASP A 168 15.59 4.60 10.45
N ALA A 169 14.51 3.82 10.34
CA ALA A 169 14.40 2.75 9.35
C ALA A 169 14.44 3.29 7.90
N TYR A 170 13.81 4.43 7.63
CA TYR A 170 13.91 5.10 6.35
C TYR A 170 15.33 5.62 6.10
N MET A 171 15.94 6.30 7.08
CA MET A 171 17.29 6.83 6.98
C MET A 171 18.32 5.73 6.70
N ALA A 172 18.26 4.62 7.46
CA ALA A 172 19.14 3.48 7.27
C ALA A 172 19.00 2.89 5.85
N ARG A 173 17.76 2.74 5.36
CA ARG A 173 17.51 2.28 4.00
C ARG A 173 18.07 3.24 2.96
N ARG A 174 17.86 4.54 3.12
CA ARG A 174 18.32 5.55 2.17
C ARG A 174 19.86 5.63 2.13
N ALA A 175 20.52 5.55 3.30
CA ALA A 175 21.97 5.47 3.39
C ALA A 175 22.51 4.21 2.71
N LEU A 176 21.89 3.05 2.95
CA LEU A 176 22.30 1.79 2.35
C LEU A 176 22.18 1.83 0.83
N ASP A 177 21.03 2.28 0.30
CA ASP A 177 20.81 2.40 -1.15
C ASP A 177 21.82 3.35 -1.80
N TYR A 178 22.14 4.46 -1.12
CA TYR A 178 23.17 5.40 -1.55
C TYR A 178 24.55 4.75 -1.59
N LEU A 179 25.01 4.15 -0.48
CA LEU A 179 26.36 3.58 -0.35
C LEU A 179 26.56 2.41 -1.31
N VAL A 180 25.56 1.52 -1.45
CA VAL A 180 25.61 0.40 -2.40
C VAL A 180 25.71 0.94 -3.83
N GLY A 181 24.88 1.91 -4.18
CA GLY A 181 24.89 2.51 -5.52
C GLY A 181 26.21 3.19 -5.86
N PHE A 182 26.71 4.03 -4.98
CA PHE A 182 27.94 4.80 -5.20
C PHE A 182 29.22 3.96 -5.18
N ASN A 183 29.28 2.91 -4.34
CA ASN A 183 30.48 2.07 -4.23
C ASN A 183 30.56 0.97 -5.28
N ILE A 184 29.42 0.37 -5.65
CA ILE A 184 29.42 -0.79 -6.55
C ILE A 184 29.24 -0.38 -8.02
N SER A 185 28.44 0.65 -8.33
CA SER A 185 28.21 1.06 -9.73
C SER A 185 29.48 1.40 -10.51
N PRO A 186 30.47 2.13 -9.94
CA PRO A 186 31.74 2.41 -10.64
C PRO A 186 32.54 1.14 -10.97
N ILE A 187 32.49 0.13 -10.10
CA ILE A 187 33.13 -1.16 -10.33
C ILE A 187 32.49 -1.86 -11.54
N LEU A 188 31.17 -1.82 -11.64
CA LEU A 188 30.46 -2.39 -12.78
C LEU A 188 30.81 -1.69 -14.08
N TRP A 189 30.97 -0.36 -14.09
CA TRP A 189 31.31 0.38 -15.31
C TRP A 189 32.66 -0.06 -15.90
N THR A 190 33.60 -0.39 -15.02
CA THR A 190 34.94 -0.85 -15.43
C THR A 190 34.99 -2.33 -15.79
N LYS A 191 34.19 -3.18 -15.12
CA LYS A 191 34.24 -4.65 -15.28
C LYS A 191 33.24 -5.20 -16.26
N LEU A 192 32.10 -4.54 -16.44
CA LEU A 192 30.99 -4.95 -17.29
C LEU A 192 30.57 -3.79 -18.21
N PRO A 193 31.16 -3.64 -19.39
CA PRO A 193 30.79 -2.61 -20.36
C PRO A 193 29.30 -2.67 -20.67
N GLY A 194 28.63 -1.49 -20.63
CA GLY A 194 27.19 -1.38 -20.86
C GLY A 194 26.32 -1.50 -19.59
N SER A 195 26.86 -1.91 -18.44
CA SER A 195 26.15 -1.85 -17.18
C SER A 195 25.93 -0.39 -16.73
N LYS A 196 24.77 -0.10 -16.11
CA LYS A 196 24.43 1.27 -15.69
C LYS A 196 24.62 1.50 -14.20
N SER A 197 24.07 0.64 -13.38
CA SER A 197 24.13 0.78 -11.93
C SER A 197 23.92 -0.54 -11.19
N ALA A 198 24.44 -0.61 -9.97
CA ALA A 198 24.10 -1.62 -8.99
C ALA A 198 23.14 -1.03 -7.95
N GLY A 199 22.34 -1.90 -7.33
CA GLY A 199 21.44 -1.50 -6.26
C GLY A 199 20.91 -2.70 -5.51
N ARG A 200 20.51 -2.47 -4.29
CA ARG A 200 20.07 -3.51 -3.35
C ARG A 200 18.95 -4.41 -3.92
N VAL A 201 17.94 -3.84 -4.55
CA VAL A 201 16.81 -4.58 -5.12
C VAL A 201 17.18 -5.25 -6.44
N GLN A 202 17.79 -4.50 -7.34
CA GLN A 202 18.14 -5.00 -8.69
C GLN A 202 19.19 -6.11 -8.66
N SER A 203 20.15 -6.05 -7.73
CA SER A 203 21.18 -7.11 -7.57
C SER A 203 20.57 -8.41 -7.07
N VAL A 204 19.64 -8.36 -6.12
CA VAL A 204 18.91 -9.55 -5.65
C VAL A 204 18.02 -10.13 -6.75
N ALA A 205 17.30 -9.29 -7.49
CA ALA A 205 16.47 -9.75 -8.60
C ALA A 205 17.30 -10.43 -9.69
N LEU A 206 18.44 -9.84 -10.05
CA LEU A 206 19.37 -10.43 -11.03
C LEU A 206 19.91 -11.76 -10.54
N ARG A 207 20.29 -11.87 -9.27
CA ARG A 207 20.75 -13.13 -8.67
C ARG A 207 19.70 -14.23 -8.83
N LEU A 208 18.46 -13.97 -8.45
CA LEU A 208 17.36 -14.95 -8.57
C LEU A 208 17.16 -15.41 -10.03
N LEU A 209 17.24 -14.47 -10.98
CA LEU A 209 17.15 -14.80 -12.41
C LEU A 209 18.32 -15.66 -12.87
N THR A 210 19.55 -15.32 -12.45
CA THR A 210 20.76 -16.08 -12.79
C THR A 210 20.76 -17.48 -12.18
N GLU A 211 20.34 -17.62 -10.92
CA GLU A 211 20.18 -18.92 -10.26
C GLU A 211 19.17 -19.79 -11.02
N ARG A 212 18.04 -19.19 -11.46
CA ARG A 212 17.05 -19.91 -12.25
C ARG A 212 17.55 -20.30 -13.64
N GLU A 213 18.27 -19.41 -14.33
CA GLU A 213 18.88 -19.73 -15.61
C GLU A 213 19.89 -20.87 -15.50
N HIS A 214 20.70 -20.86 -14.45
CA HIS A 214 21.65 -21.94 -14.19
C HIS A 214 20.96 -23.29 -13.93
N GLU A 215 19.80 -23.29 -13.24
CA GLU A 215 18.96 -24.50 -13.13
C GLU A 215 18.47 -24.99 -14.50
N ILE A 216 18.09 -24.06 -15.39
CA ILE A 216 17.61 -24.39 -16.75
C ILE A 216 18.76 -24.95 -17.60
N GLU A 217 19.94 -24.33 -17.56
CA GLU A 217 21.13 -24.78 -18.30
C GLU A 217 21.61 -26.15 -17.86
N ASN A 218 21.52 -26.45 -16.56
CA ASN A 218 21.92 -27.76 -16.00
C ASN A 218 20.78 -28.80 -16.02
N PHE A 219 19.61 -28.44 -16.54
CA PHE A 219 18.50 -29.37 -16.59
C PHE A 219 18.71 -30.47 -17.60
N ASN A 220 18.80 -31.70 -17.11
CA ASN A 220 18.84 -32.88 -17.96
C ASN A 220 17.42 -33.41 -18.15
N PRO A 221 16.87 -33.37 -19.37
CA PRO A 221 15.55 -33.92 -19.64
C PRO A 221 15.54 -35.42 -19.45
N GLU A 222 14.61 -35.93 -18.66
CA GLU A 222 14.44 -37.35 -18.42
C GLU A 222 13.06 -37.79 -18.96
N GLU A 223 13.08 -38.74 -19.88
CA GLU A 223 11.86 -39.30 -20.47
C GLU A 223 11.12 -40.13 -19.41
N PHE A 224 9.82 -39.96 -19.38
CA PHE A 224 8.94 -40.79 -18.58
C PHE A 224 7.61 -41.02 -19.31
N TRP A 225 7.01 -42.15 -19.01
CA TRP A 225 5.73 -42.57 -19.57
C TRP A 225 4.66 -42.59 -18.50
N LYS A 226 3.42 -42.22 -18.89
CA LYS A 226 2.23 -42.32 -18.05
C LYS A 226 1.25 -43.22 -18.70
N LEU A 227 0.55 -44.05 -17.90
CA LEU A 227 -0.53 -44.89 -18.33
C LEU A 227 -1.82 -44.33 -17.78
N PHE A 228 -2.81 -44.23 -18.65
CA PHE A 228 -4.20 -43.96 -18.32
C PHE A 228 -5.04 -45.09 -18.85
N VAL A 229 -6.05 -45.47 -18.10
CA VAL A 229 -7.00 -46.53 -18.48
C VAL A 229 -8.41 -45.99 -18.35
N ASP A 230 -9.14 -45.98 -19.44
CA ASP A 230 -10.53 -45.55 -19.47
C ASP A 230 -11.43 -46.80 -19.42
N PHE A 231 -12.23 -46.88 -18.37
CA PHE A 231 -13.24 -47.90 -18.21
C PHE A 231 -14.59 -47.34 -18.62
N LYS A 232 -15.35 -48.14 -19.38
CA LYS A 232 -16.73 -47.87 -19.76
C LYS A 232 -17.66 -48.74 -18.94
N ASN A 233 -18.59 -48.13 -18.22
CA ASN A 233 -19.59 -48.87 -17.47
C ASN A 233 -20.80 -49.29 -18.39
N LYS A 234 -21.75 -50.02 -17.85
CA LYS A 234 -22.94 -50.45 -18.59
C LYS A 234 -23.80 -49.30 -19.12
N ASP A 235 -23.75 -48.13 -18.46
CA ASP A 235 -24.49 -46.94 -18.84
C ASP A 235 -23.68 -46.01 -19.77
N GLU A 236 -22.61 -46.53 -20.37
CA GLU A 236 -21.72 -45.82 -21.28
C GLU A 236 -20.90 -44.67 -20.65
N ASN A 237 -20.93 -44.47 -19.32
CA ASN A 237 -20.11 -43.49 -18.64
C ASN A 237 -18.64 -43.92 -18.63
N ILE A 238 -17.74 -42.96 -18.96
CA ILE A 238 -16.30 -43.21 -18.99
C ILE A 238 -15.70 -42.81 -17.62
N ILE A 239 -14.97 -43.74 -17.01
CA ILE A 239 -14.21 -43.54 -15.79
C ILE A 239 -12.75 -43.54 -16.16
N ASN A 240 -12.14 -42.36 -16.11
CA ASN A 240 -10.70 -42.18 -16.35
C ASN A 240 -9.91 -42.57 -15.11
N THR A 241 -8.97 -43.48 -15.26
CA THR A 241 -8.14 -43.98 -14.16
C THR A 241 -6.65 -43.93 -14.51
N TYR A 242 -5.84 -44.03 -13.50
CA TYR A 242 -4.40 -44.24 -13.65
C TYR A 242 -3.91 -45.26 -12.64
N PRO A 243 -2.91 -46.07 -12.98
CA PRO A 243 -2.39 -47.08 -12.07
C PRO A 243 -1.75 -46.45 -10.87
N PHE A 244 -2.20 -46.82 -9.67
CA PHE A 244 -1.68 -46.35 -8.39
C PHE A 244 -0.54 -47.23 -7.90
N GLN A 245 -0.65 -48.54 -8.14
CA GLN A 245 0.24 -49.54 -7.61
C GLN A 245 0.31 -50.76 -8.53
N ILE A 246 1.51 -51.36 -8.69
CA ILE A 246 1.70 -52.61 -9.41
C ILE A 246 2.56 -53.51 -8.52
N ASN A 247 2.11 -54.77 -8.32
CA ASN A 247 2.82 -55.75 -7.48
C ASN A 247 3.23 -55.17 -6.10
N ASN A 248 2.30 -54.50 -5.44
CA ASN A 248 2.48 -53.84 -4.14
C ASN A 248 3.51 -52.68 -4.15
N LYS A 249 3.99 -52.23 -5.30
CA LYS A 249 4.87 -51.07 -5.43
C LYS A 249 4.10 -49.88 -5.96
N LYS A 250 4.15 -48.76 -5.23
CA LYS A 250 3.53 -47.50 -5.66
C LYS A 250 4.19 -47.00 -6.93
N ILE A 251 3.39 -46.51 -7.86
CA ILE A 251 3.86 -45.92 -9.10
C ILE A 251 4.17 -44.44 -8.86
N GLU A 252 5.38 -44.04 -9.18
CA GLU A 252 5.87 -42.68 -9.13
C GLU A 252 6.05 -42.11 -10.55
N LYS A 253 6.33 -40.82 -10.66
CA LYS A 253 6.48 -40.12 -11.94
C LYS A 253 7.44 -40.83 -12.92
N PHE A 254 8.55 -41.35 -12.42
CA PHE A 254 9.62 -41.98 -13.22
C PHE A 254 9.64 -43.50 -13.13
N SER A 255 8.54 -44.15 -12.73
CA SER A 255 8.44 -45.59 -12.65
C SER A 255 8.54 -46.29 -14.01
N PHE A 256 8.13 -45.59 -15.07
CA PHE A 256 8.18 -46.10 -16.45
C PHE A 256 9.08 -45.18 -17.27
N LYS A 257 10.28 -45.66 -17.61
CA LYS A 257 11.29 -44.89 -18.34
C LYS A 257 11.28 -45.16 -19.83
N THR A 258 10.75 -46.29 -20.24
CA THR A 258 10.75 -46.69 -21.66
C THR A 258 9.36 -47.09 -22.15
N LYS A 259 9.15 -47.00 -23.44
CA LYS A 259 7.92 -47.47 -24.12
C LYS A 259 7.68 -48.97 -23.88
N ASN A 260 8.74 -49.75 -23.77
CA ASN A 260 8.62 -51.20 -23.55
C ASN A 260 8.05 -51.51 -22.16
N ASP A 261 8.45 -50.74 -21.11
CA ASP A 261 7.88 -50.94 -19.77
C ASP A 261 6.37 -50.77 -19.77
N ILE A 262 5.87 -49.77 -20.49
CA ILE A 262 4.45 -49.50 -20.60
C ILE A 262 3.73 -50.59 -21.46
N ASN A 263 4.33 -50.95 -22.59
CA ASN A 263 3.70 -51.97 -23.50
C ASN A 263 3.48 -53.30 -22.78
N ASN A 264 4.41 -53.76 -21.98
CA ASN A 264 4.27 -54.97 -21.20
C ASN A 264 3.08 -54.89 -20.23
N ILE A 265 2.96 -53.77 -19.52
CA ILE A 265 1.88 -53.51 -18.57
C ILE A 265 0.53 -53.39 -19.29
N VAL A 266 0.46 -52.71 -20.43
CA VAL A 266 -0.74 -52.57 -21.26
C VAL A 266 -1.23 -53.94 -21.72
N ASN A 267 -0.33 -54.82 -22.16
CA ASN A 267 -0.66 -56.17 -22.58
C ASN A 267 -1.20 -57.05 -21.43
N ASP A 268 -0.63 -56.88 -20.23
CA ASP A 268 -1.11 -57.59 -19.06
C ASP A 268 -2.48 -57.05 -18.59
N ILE A 269 -2.66 -55.75 -18.55
CA ILE A 269 -3.92 -55.10 -18.17
C ILE A 269 -5.06 -55.59 -19.08
N LYS A 270 -4.85 -55.58 -20.40
CA LYS A 270 -5.89 -56.00 -21.38
C LYS A 270 -6.41 -57.44 -21.22
N LYS A 271 -5.68 -58.29 -20.51
CA LYS A 271 -6.02 -59.70 -20.29
C LYS A 271 -6.66 -59.97 -18.93
N LYS A 272 -6.86 -58.95 -18.10
CA LYS A 272 -7.35 -59.08 -16.72
C LYS A 272 -8.81 -58.66 -16.63
N ASP A 273 -9.50 -59.22 -15.67
CA ASP A 273 -10.83 -58.76 -15.25
C ASP A 273 -10.65 -57.62 -14.23
N TYR A 274 -11.66 -56.79 -14.15
CA TYR A 274 -11.62 -55.57 -13.33
C TYR A 274 -12.80 -55.56 -12.36
N GLU A 275 -12.51 -55.17 -11.11
CA GLU A 275 -13.54 -54.95 -10.10
C GLU A 275 -13.28 -53.66 -9.33
N ILE A 276 -14.35 -53.03 -8.85
CA ILE A 276 -14.24 -51.92 -7.91
C ILE A 276 -14.16 -52.52 -6.52
N THR A 277 -12.98 -52.41 -5.92
CA THR A 277 -12.70 -52.97 -4.59
C THR A 277 -13.08 -52.06 -3.44
N ASP A 278 -13.01 -50.73 -3.64
CA ASP A 278 -13.34 -49.73 -2.62
C ASP A 278 -13.82 -48.43 -3.26
N ILE A 279 -14.76 -47.75 -2.60
CA ILE A 279 -15.23 -46.41 -2.94
C ILE A 279 -15.15 -45.55 -1.70
N THR A 280 -14.19 -44.65 -1.67
CA THR A 280 -14.02 -43.73 -0.57
C THR A 280 -14.53 -42.33 -0.95
N SER A 281 -15.51 -41.82 -0.21
CA SER A 281 -16.01 -40.46 -0.36
C SER A 281 -15.47 -39.59 0.74
N LYS A 282 -14.85 -38.43 0.36
CA LYS A 282 -14.33 -37.43 1.31
C LYS A 282 -14.94 -36.07 0.98
N VAL A 283 -15.47 -35.46 2.01
CA VAL A 283 -15.93 -34.07 1.92
C VAL A 283 -14.72 -33.15 2.04
N TYR A 284 -14.49 -32.33 1.04
CA TYR A 284 -13.46 -31.29 1.06
C TYR A 284 -14.09 -29.95 1.31
N THR A 285 -13.62 -29.27 2.35
CA THR A 285 -13.97 -27.89 2.62
C THR A 285 -12.91 -26.97 2.00
N ARG A 286 -13.32 -26.03 1.18
CA ARG A 286 -12.45 -24.97 0.67
C ARG A 286 -12.66 -23.72 1.52
N ASN A 287 -11.61 -23.26 2.17
CA ASN A 287 -11.63 -21.99 2.88
C ASN A 287 -11.34 -20.84 1.89
N PRO A 288 -11.96 -19.67 2.08
CA PRO A 288 -11.62 -18.48 1.31
C PRO A 288 -10.18 -18.05 1.58
N SER A 289 -9.56 -17.44 0.58
CA SER A 289 -8.27 -16.79 0.75
C SER A 289 -8.36 -15.63 1.74
N GLY A 290 -7.24 -15.28 2.38
CA GLY A 290 -7.17 -14.10 3.22
C GLY A 290 -7.35 -12.80 2.43
N PRO A 291 -7.62 -11.70 3.12
CA PRO A 291 -7.67 -10.37 2.52
C PRO A 291 -6.35 -10.02 1.82
N PHE A 292 -6.40 -9.14 0.85
CA PHE A 292 -5.22 -8.78 0.07
C PHE A 292 -4.17 -8.03 0.89
N THR A 293 -2.92 -8.48 0.73
CA THR A 293 -1.72 -7.69 0.97
C THR A 293 -1.22 -7.10 -0.35
N THR A 294 -0.23 -6.21 -0.31
CA THR A 294 0.41 -5.69 -1.53
C THR A 294 0.85 -6.82 -2.46
N SER A 295 1.53 -7.83 -1.91
CA SER A 295 2.07 -8.95 -2.68
C SER A 295 0.98 -9.80 -3.31
N THR A 296 -0.05 -10.18 -2.55
CA THR A 296 -1.14 -11.03 -3.05
C THR A 296 -2.04 -10.29 -4.04
N LEU A 297 -2.22 -8.97 -3.88
CA LEU A 297 -2.93 -8.14 -4.86
C LEU A 297 -2.17 -8.09 -6.19
N GLN A 298 -0.85 -7.87 -6.16
CA GLN A 298 -0.02 -7.87 -7.37
C GLN A 298 -0.05 -9.22 -8.09
N GLN A 299 0.06 -10.34 -7.37
CA GLN A 299 -0.02 -11.69 -7.93
C GLN A 299 -1.38 -11.96 -8.58
N SER A 300 -2.47 -11.64 -7.87
CA SER A 300 -3.83 -11.83 -8.40
C SER A 300 -4.12 -10.92 -9.59
N SER A 301 -3.66 -9.67 -9.55
CA SER A 301 -3.79 -8.75 -10.69
C SER A 301 -3.00 -9.23 -11.92
N SER A 302 -1.80 -9.76 -11.72
CA SER A 302 -0.99 -10.31 -12.81
C SER A 302 -1.67 -11.54 -13.42
N SER A 303 -2.12 -12.49 -12.61
CA SER A 303 -2.69 -13.75 -13.10
C SER A 303 -4.10 -13.61 -13.70
N LYS A 304 -4.95 -12.73 -13.12
CA LYS A 304 -6.36 -12.60 -13.53
C LYS A 304 -6.62 -11.45 -14.49
N LEU A 305 -5.84 -10.36 -14.39
CA LEU A 305 -6.04 -9.13 -15.17
C LEU A 305 -4.93 -8.84 -16.16
N GLY A 306 -3.79 -9.55 -16.08
CA GLY A 306 -2.59 -9.28 -16.88
C GLY A 306 -1.90 -7.97 -16.52
N PHE A 307 -2.10 -7.44 -15.31
CA PHE A 307 -1.49 -6.18 -14.88
C PHE A 307 -0.12 -6.45 -14.24
N GLY A 308 0.92 -5.78 -14.73
CA GLY A 308 2.21 -5.78 -14.05
C GLY A 308 2.15 -5.08 -12.69
N ALA A 309 3.09 -5.38 -11.80
CA ALA A 309 3.13 -4.85 -10.43
C ALA A 309 3.06 -3.32 -10.37
N SER A 310 3.83 -2.61 -11.21
CA SER A 310 3.83 -1.15 -11.26
C SER A 310 2.45 -0.58 -11.63
N ARG A 311 1.80 -1.15 -12.68
CA ARG A 311 0.45 -0.74 -13.11
C ARG A 311 -0.58 -0.98 -12.01
N THR A 312 -0.53 -2.15 -11.37
CA THR A 312 -1.42 -2.49 -10.23
C THR A 312 -1.31 -1.45 -9.12
N MET A 313 -0.07 -1.10 -8.73
CA MET A 313 0.14 -0.13 -7.64
C MET A 313 -0.27 1.29 -8.01
N GLN A 314 -0.07 1.72 -9.26
CA GLN A 314 -0.54 3.03 -9.73
C GLN A 314 -2.08 3.15 -9.70
N ILE A 315 -2.78 2.08 -10.09
CA ILE A 315 -4.24 2.04 -10.07
C ILE A 315 -4.74 2.02 -8.61
N ALA A 316 -4.16 1.16 -7.78
CA ALA A 316 -4.49 1.08 -6.35
C ALA A 316 -4.27 2.41 -5.63
N GLN A 317 -3.17 3.12 -5.94
CA GLN A 317 -2.89 4.46 -5.40
C GLN A 317 -4.00 5.46 -5.75
N ARG A 318 -4.52 5.44 -6.98
CA ARG A 318 -5.63 6.31 -7.38
C ARG A 318 -6.92 5.96 -6.66
N LEU A 319 -7.23 4.66 -6.51
CA LEU A 319 -8.41 4.20 -5.76
C LEU A 319 -8.35 4.60 -4.28
N TYR A 320 -7.16 4.59 -3.69
CA TYR A 320 -6.93 5.02 -2.30
C TYR A 320 -7.06 6.54 -2.14
N GLN A 321 -6.41 7.33 -3.02
CA GLN A 321 -6.35 8.80 -2.91
C GLN A 321 -7.70 9.48 -3.15
N GLY A 322 -8.59 8.83 -3.87
CA GLY A 322 -9.94 9.27 -4.11
C GLY A 322 -10.35 9.36 -5.57
N ILE A 323 -11.57 8.98 -5.81
CA ILE A 323 -12.28 9.06 -7.09
C ILE A 323 -13.43 10.06 -6.93
N ASP A 324 -13.64 10.91 -7.92
CA ASP A 324 -14.79 11.83 -7.92
C ASP A 324 -16.06 11.05 -8.28
N ILE A 325 -16.98 10.96 -7.32
CA ILE A 325 -18.27 10.28 -7.43
C ILE A 325 -19.33 11.30 -7.04
N GLU A 326 -20.18 11.67 -7.99
CA GLU A 326 -21.30 12.61 -7.79
C GLU A 326 -20.90 13.96 -7.15
N GLY A 327 -19.68 14.44 -7.46
CA GLY A 327 -19.14 15.69 -6.93
C GLY A 327 -18.38 15.55 -5.60
N GLU A 328 -18.38 14.36 -5.00
CA GLU A 328 -17.53 14.04 -3.85
C GLU A 328 -16.32 13.23 -4.27
N THR A 329 -15.17 13.53 -3.71
CA THR A 329 -13.94 12.73 -3.92
C THR A 329 -13.81 11.76 -2.76
N ILE A 330 -13.80 10.44 -3.05
CA ILE A 330 -13.87 9.39 -2.03
C ILE A 330 -12.78 8.36 -2.28
N GLY A 331 -12.04 8.00 -1.25
CA GLY A 331 -11.12 6.86 -1.27
C GLY A 331 -11.90 5.55 -1.25
N LEU A 332 -11.70 4.70 -2.26
CA LEU A 332 -12.48 3.48 -2.44
C LEU A 332 -11.86 2.25 -1.79
N ILE A 333 -10.58 2.28 -1.51
CA ILE A 333 -9.86 1.17 -0.86
C ILE A 333 -9.02 1.69 0.31
N THR A 334 -8.66 0.79 1.22
CA THR A 334 -7.67 1.05 2.26
C THR A 334 -6.27 1.19 1.68
N TYR A 335 -5.31 1.61 2.51
CA TYR A 335 -3.92 1.80 2.10
C TYR A 335 -3.32 0.54 1.48
N MET A 336 -2.80 0.65 0.27
CA MET A 336 -2.41 -0.49 -0.57
C MET A 336 -0.99 -1.00 -0.35
N ARG A 337 -0.16 -0.32 0.44
CA ARG A 337 1.19 -0.80 0.80
C ARG A 337 1.14 -1.42 2.19
N THR A 338 0.75 -2.68 2.25
CA THR A 338 0.56 -3.41 3.51
C THR A 338 0.95 -4.88 3.36
N ASP A 339 1.56 -5.41 4.39
CA ASP A 339 1.81 -6.84 4.57
C ASP A 339 0.79 -7.47 5.53
N GLY A 340 -0.11 -6.65 6.09
CA GLY A 340 -1.14 -7.07 7.02
C GLY A 340 -2.33 -7.74 6.35
N THR A 341 -2.90 -8.73 7.02
CA THR A 341 -4.17 -9.39 6.64
C THR A 341 -5.29 -9.10 7.65
N ASN A 342 -5.03 -8.21 8.62
CA ASN A 342 -6.01 -7.83 9.61
C ASN A 342 -7.05 -6.87 8.99
N ILE A 343 -8.28 -6.99 9.45
CA ILE A 343 -9.38 -6.07 9.13
C ILE A 343 -9.86 -5.47 10.45
N SER A 344 -10.23 -4.19 10.46
CA SER A 344 -10.78 -3.52 11.63
C SER A 344 -12.08 -4.19 12.09
N LYS A 345 -12.35 -4.15 13.39
CA LYS A 345 -13.56 -4.76 13.96
C LYS A 345 -14.84 -4.14 13.38
N ASP A 346 -14.83 -2.83 13.14
CA ASP A 346 -15.96 -2.11 12.54
C ASP A 346 -16.25 -2.65 11.14
N ALA A 347 -15.21 -2.75 10.28
CA ALA A 347 -15.34 -3.26 8.92
C ALA A 347 -15.78 -4.73 8.90
N ILE A 348 -15.28 -5.58 9.82
CA ILE A 348 -15.75 -6.96 9.95
C ILE A 348 -17.24 -7.00 10.27
N SER A 349 -17.71 -6.15 11.20
CA SER A 349 -19.12 -6.06 11.55
C SER A 349 -19.99 -5.63 10.36
N GLU A 350 -19.55 -4.60 9.62
CA GLU A 350 -20.22 -4.12 8.42
C GLU A 350 -20.30 -5.20 7.34
N PHE A 351 -19.19 -5.92 7.08
CA PHE A 351 -19.14 -7.01 6.10
C PHE A 351 -20.06 -8.17 6.47
N ARG A 352 -20.08 -8.56 7.75
CA ARG A 352 -20.96 -9.62 8.23
C ARG A 352 -22.43 -9.23 8.08
N SER A 353 -22.79 -8.01 8.42
CA SER A 353 -24.15 -7.48 8.26
C SER A 353 -24.56 -7.44 6.79
N TYR A 354 -23.67 -7.03 5.90
CA TYR A 354 -23.88 -7.02 4.47
C TYR A 354 -24.13 -8.44 3.90
N VAL A 355 -23.29 -9.41 4.30
CA VAL A 355 -23.43 -10.80 3.87
C VAL A 355 -24.74 -11.41 4.39
N GLU A 356 -25.09 -11.19 5.65
CA GLU A 356 -26.34 -11.67 6.24
C GLU A 356 -27.56 -11.13 5.49
N LYS A 357 -27.56 -9.82 5.21
CA LYS A 357 -28.65 -9.12 4.52
C LYS A 357 -28.84 -9.58 3.06
N ASN A 358 -27.74 -9.75 2.33
CA ASN A 358 -27.79 -9.98 0.88
C ASN A 358 -27.70 -11.45 0.47
N TYR A 359 -27.10 -12.31 1.30
CA TYR A 359 -26.87 -13.73 0.98
C TYR A 359 -27.46 -14.70 2.01
N GLY A 360 -27.74 -14.22 3.24
CA GLY A 360 -28.31 -15.02 4.32
C GLY A 360 -27.27 -15.63 5.26
N LYS A 361 -27.73 -16.10 6.42
CA LYS A 361 -26.89 -16.66 7.51
C LYS A 361 -26.03 -17.85 7.11
N ASN A 362 -26.48 -18.66 6.16
CA ASN A 362 -25.75 -19.85 5.70
C ASN A 362 -24.40 -19.52 5.03
N TYR A 363 -24.20 -18.28 4.64
CA TYR A 363 -22.94 -17.78 4.06
C TYR A 363 -22.00 -17.16 5.08
N LEU A 364 -22.41 -17.09 6.35
CA LEU A 364 -21.60 -16.57 7.44
C LEU A 364 -21.04 -17.71 8.30
N PRO A 365 -19.73 -17.76 8.53
CA PRO A 365 -19.19 -18.62 9.59
C PRO A 365 -19.61 -18.09 10.97
N ASP A 366 -19.70 -18.98 11.98
CA ASP A 366 -20.07 -18.59 13.35
C ASP A 366 -19.16 -17.49 13.91
N GLN A 367 -17.89 -17.60 13.62
CA GLN A 367 -16.88 -16.58 14.00
C GLN A 367 -16.16 -16.04 12.77
N SER A 368 -15.68 -14.79 12.85
CA SER A 368 -14.82 -14.21 11.82
C SER A 368 -13.52 -15.01 11.70
N LEU A 369 -13.14 -15.34 10.47
CA LEU A 369 -11.90 -16.04 10.21
C LEU A 369 -10.70 -15.11 10.48
N ASN A 370 -9.71 -15.64 11.17
CA ASN A 370 -8.46 -14.93 11.42
C ASN A 370 -7.38 -15.44 10.48
N TYR A 371 -6.85 -14.56 9.63
CA TYR A 371 -5.79 -14.85 8.67
C TYR A 371 -4.41 -14.39 9.13
N SER A 372 -4.28 -13.90 10.37
CA SER A 372 -2.98 -13.50 10.91
C SER A 372 -2.07 -14.71 11.06
N GLY A 373 -1.15 -14.88 10.10
CA GLY A 373 -0.05 -15.83 10.17
C GLY A 373 1.03 -15.38 11.17
N LYS A 374 2.11 -16.17 11.32
CA LYS A 374 3.30 -15.75 12.06
C LYS A 374 3.81 -14.44 11.43
N LYS A 375 3.78 -13.34 12.19
CA LYS A 375 4.36 -12.06 11.75
C LYS A 375 5.79 -12.31 11.28
N ALA A 376 6.11 -11.95 10.05
CA ALA A 376 7.50 -11.94 9.61
C ALA A 376 8.27 -10.99 10.54
N LYS A 377 9.50 -11.39 10.94
CA LYS A 377 10.34 -10.60 11.89
C LYS A 377 10.56 -9.15 11.48
N ASN A 378 10.38 -8.83 10.19
CA ASN A 378 10.55 -7.51 9.59
C ASN A 378 9.27 -7.01 8.92
N ALA A 379 8.07 -7.52 9.31
CA ALA A 379 6.82 -7.00 8.80
C ALA A 379 6.75 -5.51 9.10
N GLN A 380 6.55 -4.72 8.08
CA GLN A 380 6.17 -3.33 8.20
C GLN A 380 4.91 -3.31 9.06
N GLU A 381 4.78 -2.36 9.98
CA GLU A 381 3.72 -2.29 11.00
C GLU A 381 2.36 -2.81 10.53
N ALA A 382 1.57 -3.28 11.49
CA ALA A 382 0.26 -3.90 11.31
C ALA A 382 -0.75 -2.95 10.65
N HIS A 383 -0.53 -2.62 9.38
CA HIS A 383 -1.52 -1.95 8.56
C HIS A 383 -2.68 -2.90 8.30
N GLU A 384 -3.85 -2.34 8.15
CA GLU A 384 -5.03 -3.07 7.72
C GLU A 384 -4.80 -3.68 6.32
N ALA A 385 -5.44 -4.80 6.03
CA ALA A 385 -5.45 -5.40 4.70
C ALA A 385 -6.07 -4.46 3.65
N ILE A 386 -5.78 -4.70 2.37
CA ILE A 386 -6.43 -4.00 1.26
C ILE A 386 -7.87 -4.49 1.15
N ARG A 387 -8.83 -3.60 1.33
CA ARG A 387 -10.26 -3.86 1.25
C ARG A 387 -11.02 -2.63 0.72
N PRO A 388 -12.27 -2.78 0.27
CA PRO A 388 -13.14 -1.63 0.05
C PRO A 388 -13.33 -0.83 1.35
N THR A 389 -13.42 0.49 1.22
CA THR A 389 -13.73 1.39 2.35
C THR A 389 -15.21 1.32 2.75
N ASP A 390 -16.06 0.88 1.83
CA ASP A 390 -17.50 0.75 2.00
C ASP A 390 -17.99 -0.43 1.17
N ILE A 391 -18.49 -1.47 1.83
CA ILE A 391 -18.95 -2.70 1.17
C ILE A 391 -20.25 -2.51 0.36
N GLU A 392 -21.04 -1.48 0.65
CA GLU A 392 -22.26 -1.15 -0.10
C GLU A 392 -21.95 -0.59 -1.51
N ARG A 393 -20.71 -0.15 -1.74
CA ARG A 393 -20.26 0.36 -3.06
C ARG A 393 -19.90 -0.75 -4.01
N ASN A 394 -20.93 -1.36 -4.58
CA ASN A 394 -20.75 -2.42 -5.57
C ASN A 394 -19.97 -1.89 -6.80
N PRO A 395 -18.99 -2.64 -7.33
CA PRO A 395 -18.22 -2.26 -8.51
C PRO A 395 -19.07 -1.82 -9.71
N GLU A 396 -20.17 -2.52 -10.02
CA GLU A 396 -21.04 -2.18 -11.14
C GLU A 396 -21.69 -0.80 -11.00
N SER A 397 -22.06 -0.39 -9.78
CA SER A 397 -22.61 0.94 -9.53
C SER A 397 -21.60 2.06 -9.76
N LEU A 398 -20.32 1.77 -9.61
CA LEU A 398 -19.20 2.69 -9.77
C LEU A 398 -18.61 2.73 -11.19
N LYS A 399 -19.05 1.85 -12.08
CA LYS A 399 -18.47 1.67 -13.42
C LYS A 399 -18.40 2.96 -14.24
N LYS A 400 -19.40 3.83 -14.11
CA LYS A 400 -19.45 5.13 -14.81
C LYS A 400 -18.42 6.16 -14.32
N TYR A 401 -17.88 5.97 -13.11
CA TYR A 401 -16.90 6.87 -12.50
C TYR A 401 -15.46 6.35 -12.59
N LEU A 402 -15.31 5.06 -12.88
CA LEU A 402 -14.03 4.38 -12.92
C LEU A 402 -13.53 4.19 -14.35
N SER A 403 -12.24 4.36 -14.58
CA SER A 403 -11.64 3.86 -15.81
C SER A 403 -11.73 2.32 -15.88
N SER A 404 -11.60 1.75 -17.08
CA SER A 404 -11.64 0.29 -17.26
C SER A 404 -10.67 -0.46 -16.31
N ASP A 405 -9.46 0.06 -16.15
CA ASP A 405 -8.45 -0.55 -15.27
C ASP A 405 -8.81 -0.40 -13.78
N GLN A 406 -9.30 0.77 -13.39
CA GLN A 406 -9.76 1.01 -12.02
C GLN A 406 -10.93 0.10 -11.67
N PHE A 407 -11.89 -0.03 -12.58
CA PHE A 407 -13.03 -0.93 -12.41
C PHE A 407 -12.57 -2.39 -12.23
N LYS A 408 -11.68 -2.88 -13.12
CA LYS A 408 -11.17 -4.24 -13.03
C LYS A 408 -10.46 -4.52 -11.71
N LEU A 409 -9.60 -3.58 -11.27
CA LEU A 409 -8.87 -3.75 -10.01
C LEU A 409 -9.78 -3.65 -8.80
N TYR A 410 -10.71 -2.69 -8.78
CA TYR A 410 -11.69 -2.57 -7.70
C TYR A 410 -12.61 -3.78 -7.60
N ASN A 411 -13.02 -4.34 -8.74
CA ASN A 411 -13.83 -5.56 -8.78
C ASN A 411 -13.03 -6.81 -8.36
N LEU A 412 -11.72 -6.78 -8.44
CA LEU A 412 -10.86 -7.86 -7.94
C LEU A 412 -10.69 -7.79 -6.42
N ILE A 413 -10.62 -6.57 -5.85
CA ILE A 413 -10.50 -6.31 -4.41
C ILE A 413 -11.82 -6.61 -3.70
#